data_c1952588d331bea36b3475af0ada24a5
#
_entry.id   c1952588d331bea36b3475af0ada24a5
#
_cell.length_a   1.000
_cell.length_b   1.000
_cell.length_c   1.000
_cell.angle_alpha   90.00
_cell.angle_beta   90.00
_cell.angle_gamma   90.00
#
_symmetry.space_group_name_H-M   'P 1'
#
loop_
_entity.id
_entity.type
_entity.pdbx_description
1 polymer ?
#
loop_
_entity_poly.entity_id
_entity_poly.type
_entity_poly.pdbx_seq_one_letter_code
_entity_poly.pdbx_strand_id
1 'polypeptide(L)'
;MNPADSGRAGSTVTLWLDPVCPFSWNTARWLRAVAEKTGMAVDWQLMSLAVLNEGRELPAPQQARMRDSQQVGRLMAAIARESGAAGWTAAYFAFGERYFDGSEPLDDSLVAHVLTAAGARDTTAAATSDTSLDDVVRRGHQAAQDALGETGGSPILRIDGHAFFGPVLTAVPDAADSIAVFDAVATLGSVPQFAQLQRPRAAA
;
A
#
# COMPACT_ATOMS: atom_id res chain seq x y z
N MET A 1 -29.73 7.62 1.66
CA MET A 1 -28.58 6.89 1.06
C MET A 1 -28.79 6.85 -0.43
N ASN A 2 -27.87 7.42 -1.21
CA ASN A 2 -27.97 7.44 -2.68
C ASN A 2 -27.73 6.01 -3.21
N PRO A 3 -28.46 5.50 -4.24
CA PRO A 3 -28.22 4.18 -4.81
C PRO A 3 -26.76 3.91 -5.23
N ALA A 4 -26.04 4.95 -5.65
CA ALA A 4 -24.60 4.88 -5.96
C ALA A 4 -23.73 4.61 -4.73
N ASP A 5 -24.13 5.05 -3.53
CA ASP A 5 -23.39 4.81 -2.28
C ASP A 5 -23.57 3.37 -1.78
N SER A 6 -24.75 2.77 -1.99
CA SER A 6 -24.98 1.36 -1.61
C SER A 6 -24.20 0.38 -2.49
N GLY A 7 -23.92 0.70 -3.73
CA GLY A 7 -23.08 -0.11 -4.63
C GLY A 7 -21.63 -0.15 -4.14
N ARG A 8 -21.08 1.01 -3.71
CA ARG A 8 -19.68 1.09 -3.23
C ARG A 8 -19.47 0.37 -1.90
N ALA A 9 -20.43 0.44 -0.98
CA ALA A 9 -20.34 -0.24 0.31
C ALA A 9 -20.26 -1.78 0.19
N GLY A 10 -20.77 -2.35 -0.90
CA GLY A 10 -20.73 -3.79 -1.19
C GLY A 10 -19.50 -4.26 -1.98
N SER A 11 -18.68 -3.33 -2.49
CA SER A 11 -17.49 -3.69 -3.27
C SER A 11 -16.42 -4.36 -2.41
N THR A 12 -15.79 -5.39 -2.97
CA THR A 12 -14.59 -6.01 -2.37
C THR A 12 -13.35 -5.31 -2.90
N VAL A 13 -12.62 -4.65 -2.01
CA VAL A 13 -11.45 -3.85 -2.38
C VAL A 13 -10.21 -4.35 -1.65
N THR A 14 -9.16 -4.65 -2.41
CA THR A 14 -7.83 -5.00 -1.87
C THR A 14 -6.79 -4.06 -2.44
N LEU A 15 -5.92 -3.51 -1.60
CA LEU A 15 -4.76 -2.72 -2.02
C LEU A 15 -3.47 -3.36 -1.52
N TRP A 16 -2.65 -3.85 -2.45
CA TRP A 16 -1.27 -4.23 -2.18
C TRP A 16 -0.36 -3.02 -2.34
N LEU A 17 0.46 -2.79 -1.34
CA LEU A 17 1.32 -1.63 -1.29
C LEU A 17 2.67 -1.94 -0.63
N ASP A 18 3.70 -1.27 -1.13
CA ASP A 18 4.99 -1.20 -0.44
C ASP A 18 5.00 0.01 0.49
N PRO A 19 5.38 -0.15 1.77
CA PRO A 19 5.32 0.94 2.75
C PRO A 19 6.17 2.16 2.40
N VAL A 20 7.26 2.01 1.64
CA VAL A 20 8.14 3.13 1.27
C VAL A 20 7.85 3.69 -0.13
N CYS A 21 6.77 3.26 -0.77
CA CYS A 21 6.36 3.78 -2.07
C CYS A 21 5.52 5.07 -1.93
N PRO A 22 5.99 6.23 -2.42
CA PRO A 22 5.26 7.49 -2.28
C PRO A 22 3.93 7.49 -3.04
N PHE A 23 3.84 6.78 -4.15
CA PHE A 23 2.59 6.65 -4.90
C PHE A 23 1.58 5.79 -4.15
N SER A 24 2.05 4.72 -3.49
CA SER A 24 1.20 3.91 -2.61
C SER A 24 0.70 4.70 -1.42
N TRP A 25 1.51 5.60 -0.86
CA TRP A 25 1.10 6.50 0.21
C TRP A 25 -0.06 7.41 -0.21
N ASN A 26 0.05 8.06 -1.36
CA ASN A 26 -1.04 8.89 -1.88
C ASN A 26 -2.30 8.06 -2.19
N THR A 27 -2.13 6.88 -2.80
CA THR A 27 -3.25 6.01 -3.13
C THR A 27 -3.94 5.45 -1.89
N ALA A 28 -3.18 5.08 -0.86
CA ALA A 28 -3.75 4.60 0.40
C ALA A 28 -4.53 5.69 1.13
N ARG A 29 -4.01 6.93 1.21
CA ARG A 29 -4.73 8.07 1.80
C ARG A 29 -6.02 8.37 1.04
N TRP A 30 -5.96 8.38 -0.29
CA TRP A 30 -7.15 8.56 -1.12
C TRP A 30 -8.18 7.47 -0.87
N LEU A 31 -7.76 6.20 -0.90
CA LEU A 31 -8.67 5.06 -0.74
C LEU A 31 -9.27 5.01 0.67
N ARG A 32 -8.49 5.36 1.72
CA ARG A 32 -8.99 5.50 3.09
C ARG A 32 -10.10 6.55 3.17
N ALA A 33 -9.90 7.73 2.57
CA ALA A 33 -10.91 8.79 2.56
C ALA A 33 -12.20 8.37 1.81
N VAL A 34 -12.08 7.62 0.71
CA VAL A 34 -13.22 7.03 0.01
C VAL A 34 -13.94 6.02 0.90
N ALA A 35 -13.20 5.12 1.54
CA ALA A 35 -13.74 4.09 2.42
C ALA A 35 -14.50 4.69 3.62
N GLU A 36 -13.94 5.68 4.28
CA GLU A 36 -14.58 6.41 5.38
C GLU A 36 -15.91 7.08 4.97
N LYS A 37 -15.94 7.66 3.77
CA LYS A 37 -17.12 8.35 3.25
C LYS A 37 -18.21 7.39 2.78
N THR A 38 -17.86 6.23 2.29
CA THR A 38 -18.79 5.27 1.67
C THR A 38 -19.16 4.10 2.57
N GLY A 39 -18.44 3.88 3.67
CA GLY A 39 -18.56 2.70 4.53
C GLY A 39 -17.97 1.42 3.91
N MET A 40 -17.19 1.55 2.84
CA MET A 40 -16.53 0.43 2.15
C MET A 40 -15.38 -0.12 3.00
N ALA A 41 -15.25 -1.44 3.05
CA ALA A 41 -14.10 -2.09 3.65
C ALA A 41 -12.95 -2.22 2.64
N VAL A 42 -11.72 -1.97 3.10
CA VAL A 42 -10.51 -2.15 2.31
C VAL A 42 -9.62 -3.19 2.97
N ASP A 43 -9.23 -4.19 2.21
CA ASP A 43 -8.24 -5.18 2.59
C ASP A 43 -6.83 -4.66 2.20
N TRP A 44 -6.08 -4.22 3.21
CA TRP A 44 -4.74 -3.67 3.04
C TRP A 44 -3.70 -4.79 3.10
N GLN A 45 -2.89 -4.92 2.05
CA GLN A 45 -1.95 -6.01 1.89
C GLN A 45 -0.52 -5.52 1.62
N LEU A 46 0.45 -6.26 2.16
CA LEU A 46 1.87 -5.98 1.95
C LEU A 46 2.32 -6.51 0.58
N MET A 47 3.02 -5.67 -0.19
CA MET A 47 3.95 -6.11 -1.23
C MET A 47 5.31 -5.43 -1.03
N SER A 48 6.34 -5.83 -1.78
CA SER A 48 7.70 -5.33 -1.57
C SER A 48 8.39 -4.92 -2.87
N LEU A 49 8.78 -3.64 -2.94
CA LEU A 49 9.64 -3.14 -4.00
C LEU A 49 11.07 -3.66 -3.87
N ALA A 50 11.53 -3.99 -2.66
CA ALA A 50 12.83 -4.64 -2.48
C ALA A 50 12.85 -6.01 -3.14
N VAL A 51 11.80 -6.83 -2.98
CA VAL A 51 11.66 -8.12 -3.67
C VAL A 51 11.57 -7.93 -5.19
N LEU A 52 10.75 -6.98 -5.65
CA LEU A 52 10.60 -6.68 -7.08
C LEU A 52 11.92 -6.32 -7.77
N ASN A 53 12.82 -5.66 -7.05
CA ASN A 53 14.07 -5.14 -7.60
C ASN A 53 15.30 -5.97 -7.22
N GLU A 54 15.13 -7.16 -6.67
CA GLU A 54 16.24 -8.04 -6.35
C GLU A 54 17.11 -8.30 -7.59
N GLY A 55 18.43 -8.24 -7.40
CA GLY A 55 19.41 -8.48 -8.46
C GLY A 55 19.52 -7.37 -9.51
N ARG A 56 18.76 -6.26 -9.37
CA ARG A 56 18.85 -5.12 -10.28
C ARG A 56 19.88 -4.10 -9.79
N GLU A 57 20.66 -3.57 -10.71
CA GLU A 57 21.48 -2.39 -10.42
C GLU A 57 20.59 -1.15 -10.39
N LEU A 58 20.60 -0.46 -9.25
CA LEU A 58 19.80 0.74 -9.00
C LEU A 58 20.71 1.91 -8.62
N PRO A 59 20.33 3.17 -8.94
CA PRO A 59 21.00 4.36 -8.41
C PRO A 59 20.98 4.38 -6.87
N ALA A 60 22.00 4.99 -6.26
CA ALA A 60 22.18 4.99 -4.80
C ALA A 60 20.95 5.43 -3.98
N PRO A 61 20.17 6.47 -4.38
CA PRO A 61 18.94 6.83 -3.65
C PRO A 61 17.88 5.73 -3.71
N GLN A 62 17.78 5.02 -4.83
CA GLN A 62 16.83 3.92 -4.97
C GLN A 62 17.30 2.69 -4.17
N GLN A 63 18.61 2.40 -4.13
CA GLN A 63 19.15 1.35 -3.28
C GLN A 63 18.85 1.60 -1.79
N ALA A 64 18.97 2.86 -1.32
CA ALA A 64 18.61 3.23 0.04
C ALA A 64 17.13 2.93 0.31
N ARG A 65 16.25 3.35 -0.59
CA ARG A 65 14.81 3.06 -0.47
C ARG A 65 14.49 1.57 -0.49
N MET A 66 15.23 0.75 -1.25
CA MET A 66 15.04 -0.71 -1.22
C MET A 66 15.46 -1.33 0.10
N ARG A 67 16.51 -0.80 0.76
CA ARG A 67 16.85 -1.19 2.14
C ARG A 67 15.72 -0.86 3.12
N ASP A 68 15.15 0.33 3.03
CA ASP A 68 14.01 0.71 3.86
C ASP A 68 12.79 -0.20 3.57
N SER A 69 12.48 -0.47 2.28
CA SER A 69 11.42 -1.40 1.88
C SER A 69 11.59 -2.78 2.53
N GLN A 70 12.81 -3.31 2.54
CA GLN A 70 13.10 -4.61 3.15
C GLN A 70 12.88 -4.57 4.67
N GLN A 71 13.42 -3.57 5.36
CA GLN A 71 13.32 -3.44 6.81
C GLN A 71 11.88 -3.22 7.27
N VAL A 72 11.18 -2.28 6.63
CA VAL A 72 9.77 -1.98 6.97
C VAL A 72 8.85 -3.13 6.55
N GLY A 73 9.14 -3.80 5.45
CA GLY A 73 8.41 -5.00 5.04
C GLY A 73 8.43 -6.10 6.10
N ARG A 74 9.61 -6.37 6.69
CA ARG A 74 9.74 -7.31 7.81
C ARG A 74 8.97 -6.85 9.05
N LEU A 75 9.11 -5.58 9.43
CA LEU A 75 8.36 -4.99 10.55
C LEU A 75 6.85 -5.15 10.37
N MET A 76 6.32 -4.81 9.20
CA MET A 76 4.90 -4.95 8.86
C MET A 76 4.44 -6.40 8.86
N ALA A 77 5.27 -7.34 8.40
CA ALA A 77 4.97 -8.77 8.46
C ALA A 77 4.89 -9.29 9.90
N ALA A 78 5.78 -8.84 10.80
CA ALA A 78 5.73 -9.18 12.22
C ALA A 78 4.48 -8.61 12.90
N ILE A 79 4.16 -7.35 12.65
CA ILE A 79 2.95 -6.67 13.17
C ILE A 79 1.68 -7.37 12.67
N ALA A 80 1.59 -7.74 11.40
CA ALA A 80 0.45 -8.47 10.86
C ALA A 80 0.23 -9.80 11.58
N ARG A 81 1.31 -10.51 11.91
CA ARG A 81 1.26 -11.79 12.63
C ARG A 81 0.76 -11.63 14.07
N GLU A 82 1.16 -10.56 14.77
CA GLU A 82 0.80 -10.30 16.15
C GLU A 82 -0.57 -9.63 16.28
N SER A 83 -0.78 -8.54 15.55
CA SER A 83 -1.88 -7.59 15.74
C SER A 83 -2.94 -7.67 14.64
N GLY A 84 -2.78 -8.55 13.65
CA GLY A 84 -3.71 -8.75 12.54
C GLY A 84 -3.87 -7.52 11.63
N ALA A 85 -4.94 -7.52 10.84
CA ALA A 85 -5.20 -6.48 9.84
C ALA A 85 -5.37 -5.08 10.45
N ALA A 86 -6.01 -4.96 11.61
CA ALA A 86 -6.21 -3.67 12.26
C ALA A 86 -4.90 -3.06 12.74
N GLY A 87 -4.04 -3.85 13.39
CA GLY A 87 -2.70 -3.39 13.81
C GLY A 87 -1.82 -3.06 12.62
N TRP A 88 -1.86 -3.88 11.57
CA TRP A 88 -1.14 -3.61 10.32
C TRP A 88 -1.56 -2.27 9.69
N THR A 89 -2.87 -2.03 9.60
CA THR A 89 -3.40 -0.77 9.04
C THR A 89 -2.95 0.43 9.86
N ALA A 90 -3.08 0.36 11.18
CA ALA A 90 -2.63 1.44 12.06
C ALA A 90 -1.13 1.71 11.93
N ALA A 91 -0.31 0.64 11.88
CA ALA A 91 1.14 0.72 11.67
C ALA A 91 1.49 1.40 10.33
N TYR A 92 0.84 1.01 9.25
CA TYR A 92 1.10 1.55 7.92
C TYR A 92 0.85 3.06 7.85
N PHE A 93 -0.31 3.51 8.36
CA PHE A 93 -0.63 4.93 8.33
C PHE A 93 0.26 5.75 9.28
N ALA A 94 0.56 5.23 10.48
CA ALA A 94 1.51 5.87 11.39
C ALA A 94 2.93 5.98 10.80
N PHE A 95 3.38 4.95 10.08
CA PHE A 95 4.64 4.97 9.34
C PHE A 95 4.62 6.06 8.27
N GLY A 96 3.61 6.06 7.41
CA GLY A 96 3.53 6.97 6.26
C GLY A 96 3.44 8.45 6.66
N GLU A 97 2.71 8.77 7.73
CA GLU A 97 2.59 10.14 8.26
C GLU A 97 3.97 10.70 8.68
N ARG A 98 4.83 9.89 9.33
CA ARG A 98 6.15 10.35 9.73
C ARG A 98 7.18 10.26 8.60
N TYR A 99 7.19 9.14 7.86
CA TYR A 99 8.18 8.89 6.82
C TYR A 99 8.03 9.82 5.60
N PHE A 100 6.80 10.04 5.13
CA PHE A 100 6.54 10.89 3.96
C PHE A 100 6.19 12.33 4.35
N ASP A 101 5.17 12.52 5.19
CA ASP A 101 4.68 13.87 5.47
C ASP A 101 5.63 14.59 6.44
N GLY A 102 6.25 13.86 7.40
CA GLY A 102 7.29 14.36 8.31
C GLY A 102 8.69 14.35 7.70
N SER A 103 8.92 13.63 6.58
CA SER A 103 10.25 13.42 5.99
C SER A 103 11.27 12.84 6.99
N GLU A 104 10.79 11.99 7.91
CA GLU A 104 11.65 11.39 8.92
C GLU A 104 12.40 10.17 8.37
N PRO A 105 13.67 9.95 8.78
CA PRO A 105 14.39 8.74 8.41
C PRO A 105 13.80 7.51 9.11
N LEU A 106 14.04 6.33 8.52
CA LEU A 106 13.75 5.06 9.18
C LEU A 106 14.77 4.84 10.29
N ASP A 107 14.39 5.16 11.52
CA ASP A 107 15.20 5.00 12.74
C ASP A 107 14.38 4.36 13.87
N ASP A 108 15.02 4.16 15.03
CA ASP A 108 14.38 3.53 16.18
C ASP A 108 13.18 4.34 16.71
N SER A 109 13.17 5.67 16.55
CA SER A 109 12.05 6.53 16.96
C SER A 109 10.83 6.29 16.10
N LEU A 110 11.02 6.23 14.78
CA LEU A 110 9.93 5.93 13.84
C LEU A 110 9.40 4.52 14.05
N VAL A 111 10.28 3.53 14.23
CA VAL A 111 9.88 2.14 14.51
C VAL A 111 9.09 2.04 15.83
N ALA A 112 9.53 2.68 16.90
CA ALA A 112 8.81 2.70 18.18
C ALA A 112 7.41 3.33 18.05
N HIS A 113 7.29 4.40 17.28
CA HIS A 113 6.01 5.05 16.99
C HIS A 113 5.06 4.09 16.25
N VAL A 114 5.54 3.39 15.22
CA VAL A 114 4.78 2.42 14.44
C VAL A 114 4.30 1.25 15.30
N LEU A 115 5.18 0.70 16.15
CA LEU A 115 4.82 -0.38 17.07
C LEU A 115 3.75 0.05 18.08
N THR A 116 3.86 1.27 18.59
CA THR A 116 2.86 1.85 19.49
C THR A 116 1.50 1.98 18.81
N ALA A 117 1.46 2.51 17.58
CA ALA A 117 0.23 2.66 16.81
C ALA A 117 -0.43 1.32 16.47
N ALA A 118 0.38 0.29 16.20
CA ALA A 118 -0.09 -1.07 15.96
C ALA A 118 -0.66 -1.76 17.21
N GLY A 119 -0.40 -1.23 18.41
CA GLY A 119 -0.68 -1.91 19.68
C GLY A 119 0.17 -3.17 19.89
N ALA A 120 1.34 -3.24 19.25
CA ALA A 120 2.25 -4.36 19.34
C ALA A 120 2.85 -4.45 20.75
N ARG A 121 2.94 -5.68 21.30
CA ARG A 121 3.47 -5.97 22.65
C ARG A 121 4.72 -6.84 22.59
N ASP A 122 4.74 -7.79 21.66
CA ASP A 122 5.82 -8.77 21.51
C ASP A 122 6.74 -8.43 20.35
N THR A 123 6.22 -7.81 19.27
CA THR A 123 7.04 -7.31 18.17
C THR A 123 7.88 -6.12 18.62
N THR A 124 9.17 -6.18 18.33
CA THR A 124 10.16 -5.13 18.67
C THR A 124 10.86 -4.62 17.41
N ALA A 125 11.71 -3.59 17.56
CA ALA A 125 12.53 -3.07 16.48
C ALA A 125 13.46 -4.13 15.84
N ALA A 126 13.79 -5.21 16.54
CA ALA A 126 14.56 -6.32 16.00
C ALA A 126 13.90 -6.97 14.78
N ALA A 127 12.57 -6.85 14.63
CA ALA A 127 11.85 -7.37 13.47
C ALA A 127 12.34 -6.77 12.14
N THR A 128 12.85 -5.53 12.11
CA THR A 128 13.42 -4.90 10.90
C THR A 128 14.61 -5.66 10.33
N SER A 129 15.34 -6.39 11.17
CA SER A 129 16.52 -7.18 10.82
C SER A 129 16.27 -8.70 10.79
N ASP A 130 15.07 -9.14 11.14
CA ASP A 130 14.72 -10.57 11.23
C ASP A 130 14.48 -11.16 9.83
N THR A 131 15.49 -11.85 9.30
CA THR A 131 15.43 -12.48 7.97
C THR A 131 14.46 -13.66 7.90
N SER A 132 14.02 -14.22 9.04
CA SER A 132 13.00 -15.27 9.05
C SER A 132 11.63 -14.79 8.52
N LEU A 133 11.42 -13.46 8.46
CA LEU A 133 10.23 -12.84 7.93
C LEU A 133 10.25 -12.64 6.40
N ASP A 134 11.39 -12.85 5.75
CA ASP A 134 11.54 -12.63 4.30
C ASP A 134 10.58 -13.48 3.48
N ASP A 135 10.34 -14.73 3.89
CA ASP A 135 9.40 -15.61 3.20
C ASP A 135 7.94 -15.10 3.30
N VAL A 136 7.58 -14.45 4.40
CA VAL A 136 6.26 -13.82 4.57
C VAL A 136 6.12 -12.64 3.63
N VAL A 137 7.14 -11.78 3.57
CA VAL A 137 7.18 -10.61 2.67
C VAL A 137 7.11 -11.06 1.21
N ARG A 138 7.87 -12.10 0.83
CA ARG A 138 7.86 -12.68 -0.53
C ARG A 138 6.50 -13.24 -0.91
N ARG A 139 5.82 -13.94 -0.01
CA ARG A 139 4.46 -14.45 -0.25
C ARG A 139 3.46 -13.32 -0.47
N GLY A 140 3.53 -12.24 0.33
CA GLY A 140 2.68 -11.07 0.14
C GLY A 140 2.94 -10.39 -1.21
N HIS A 141 4.22 -10.26 -1.58
CA HIS A 141 4.61 -9.73 -2.89
C HIS A 141 4.08 -10.62 -4.03
N GLN A 142 4.27 -11.94 -3.95
CA GLN A 142 3.80 -12.88 -4.98
C GLN A 142 2.27 -12.83 -5.13
N ALA A 143 1.53 -12.76 -4.03
CA ALA A 143 0.07 -12.63 -4.06
C ALA A 143 -0.39 -11.37 -4.82
N ALA A 144 0.37 -10.27 -4.70
CA ALA A 144 0.10 -9.05 -5.47
C ALA A 144 0.34 -9.25 -6.98
N GLN A 145 1.45 -9.94 -7.35
CA GLN A 145 1.77 -10.23 -8.75
C GLN A 145 0.75 -11.21 -9.36
N ASP A 146 0.36 -12.25 -8.61
CA ASP A 146 -0.65 -13.22 -9.04
C ASP A 146 -2.02 -12.54 -9.25
N ALA A 147 -2.37 -11.60 -8.39
CA ALA A 147 -3.62 -10.84 -8.52
C ALA A 147 -3.60 -9.94 -9.77
N LEU A 148 -2.46 -9.32 -10.10
CA LEU A 148 -2.29 -8.49 -11.29
C LEU A 148 -2.20 -9.34 -12.58
N GLY A 149 -1.68 -10.56 -12.49
CA GLY A 149 -1.45 -11.45 -13.63
C GLY A 149 -0.15 -11.19 -14.40
N GLU A 150 0.65 -10.23 -13.95
CA GLU A 150 1.97 -9.91 -14.51
C GLU A 150 2.87 -9.27 -13.44
N THR A 151 4.14 -9.04 -13.79
CA THR A 151 5.05 -8.32 -12.91
C THR A 151 4.74 -6.83 -12.90
N GLY A 152 4.32 -6.30 -11.74
CA GLY A 152 3.98 -4.90 -11.55
C GLY A 152 4.60 -4.27 -10.31
N GLY A 153 4.68 -2.94 -10.31
CA GLY A 153 5.11 -2.15 -9.17
C GLY A 153 4.03 -1.94 -8.12
N SER A 154 4.24 -0.99 -7.23
CA SER A 154 3.33 -0.61 -6.16
C SER A 154 2.72 0.77 -6.46
N PRO A 155 1.40 0.99 -6.20
CA PRO A 155 0.42 0.07 -5.66
C PRO A 155 -0.22 -0.86 -6.70
N ILE A 156 -0.85 -1.97 -6.24
CA ILE A 156 -1.76 -2.79 -7.04
C ILE A 156 -3.13 -2.76 -6.35
N LEU A 157 -4.15 -2.34 -7.08
CA LEU A 157 -5.53 -2.24 -6.57
C LEU A 157 -6.41 -3.30 -7.24
N ARG A 158 -7.21 -4.01 -6.45
CA ARG A 158 -8.25 -4.90 -6.94
C ARG A 158 -9.61 -4.43 -6.45
N ILE A 159 -10.56 -4.26 -7.37
CA ILE A 159 -11.96 -3.93 -7.08
C ILE A 159 -12.82 -5.01 -7.74
N ASP A 160 -13.66 -5.70 -6.95
CA ASP A 160 -14.61 -6.71 -7.41
C ASP A 160 -13.98 -7.77 -8.35
N GLY A 161 -12.76 -8.20 -8.00
CA GLY A 161 -12.00 -9.22 -8.72
C GLY A 161 -11.13 -8.69 -9.86
N HIS A 162 -11.25 -7.43 -10.27
CA HIS A 162 -10.46 -6.81 -11.33
C HIS A 162 -9.26 -6.06 -10.75
N ALA A 163 -8.05 -6.49 -11.09
CA ALA A 163 -6.81 -5.91 -10.56
C ALA A 163 -6.11 -5.02 -11.58
N PHE A 164 -5.45 -3.96 -11.07
CA PHE A 164 -4.65 -3.03 -11.86
C PHE A 164 -3.37 -2.67 -11.14
N PHE A 165 -2.35 -2.32 -11.91
CA PHE A 165 -1.25 -1.50 -11.41
C PHE A 165 -1.75 -0.04 -11.26
N GLY A 166 -1.76 0.47 -10.04
CA GLY A 166 -2.26 1.81 -9.73
C GLY A 166 -3.59 1.80 -8.94
N PRO A 167 -4.34 2.95 -8.94
CA PRO A 167 -3.99 4.21 -9.61
C PRO A 167 -2.72 4.83 -9.04
N VAL A 168 -1.85 5.36 -9.91
CA VAL A 168 -0.64 6.08 -9.48
C VAL A 168 -1.02 7.55 -9.28
N LEU A 169 -1.17 7.95 -8.01
CA LEU A 169 -1.55 9.32 -7.64
C LEU A 169 -0.31 10.11 -7.22
N THR A 170 -0.08 11.27 -7.84
CA THR A 170 1.03 12.18 -7.48
C THR A 170 0.68 13.07 -6.29
N ALA A 171 -0.60 13.19 -5.96
CA ALA A 171 -1.14 13.83 -4.78
C ALA A 171 -2.50 13.21 -4.43
N VAL A 172 -2.99 13.40 -3.23
CA VAL A 172 -4.35 12.99 -2.84
C VAL A 172 -5.36 13.95 -3.47
N PRO A 173 -6.34 13.48 -4.27
CA PRO A 173 -7.40 14.32 -4.81
C PRO A 173 -8.27 14.92 -3.70
N ASP A 174 -8.96 16.01 -3.99
CA ASP A 174 -9.96 16.55 -3.07
C ASP A 174 -11.14 15.58 -2.86
N ALA A 175 -12.03 15.93 -1.93
CA ALA A 175 -13.12 15.04 -1.53
C ALA A 175 -14.13 14.75 -2.66
N ALA A 176 -14.33 15.70 -3.58
CA ALA A 176 -15.24 15.55 -4.71
C ALA A 176 -14.62 14.66 -5.79
N ASP A 177 -13.37 14.94 -6.15
CA ASP A 177 -12.60 14.18 -7.14
C ASP A 177 -12.28 12.76 -6.65
N SER A 178 -12.08 12.57 -5.33
CA SER A 178 -11.77 11.26 -4.76
C SER A 178 -12.82 10.20 -5.08
N ILE A 179 -14.09 10.53 -4.95
CA ILE A 179 -15.19 9.61 -5.30
C ILE A 179 -15.25 9.39 -6.81
N ALA A 180 -15.12 10.47 -7.61
CA ALA A 180 -15.14 10.36 -9.07
C ALA A 180 -14.00 9.50 -9.61
N VAL A 181 -12.81 9.60 -9.03
CA VAL A 181 -11.65 8.74 -9.37
C VAL A 181 -11.94 7.29 -9.03
N PHE A 182 -12.54 7.01 -7.86
CA PHE A 182 -12.88 5.63 -7.48
C PHE A 182 -13.90 5.01 -8.47
N ASP A 183 -14.97 5.73 -8.79
CA ASP A 183 -15.99 5.27 -9.72
C ASP A 183 -15.43 5.04 -11.14
N ALA A 184 -14.54 5.93 -11.59
CA ALA A 184 -13.88 5.79 -12.88
C ALA A 184 -12.96 4.57 -12.92
N VAL A 185 -12.16 4.34 -11.87
CA VAL A 185 -11.27 3.17 -11.77
C VAL A 185 -12.08 1.87 -11.72
N ALA A 186 -13.14 1.81 -10.92
CA ALA A 186 -14.01 0.65 -10.85
C ALA A 186 -14.70 0.36 -12.19
N THR A 187 -15.20 1.41 -12.87
CA THR A 187 -15.82 1.29 -14.20
C THR A 187 -14.84 0.80 -15.25
N LEU A 188 -13.65 1.43 -15.34
CA LEU A 188 -12.63 1.03 -16.32
C LEU A 188 -12.18 -0.41 -16.09
N GLY A 189 -12.04 -0.82 -14.83
CA GLY A 189 -11.62 -2.16 -14.48
C GLY A 189 -12.63 -3.24 -14.81
N SER A 190 -13.89 -2.92 -14.84
CA SER A 190 -14.94 -3.87 -15.25
C SER A 190 -14.98 -4.15 -16.77
N VAL A 191 -14.19 -3.36 -17.57
CA VAL A 191 -14.14 -3.51 -19.03
C VAL A 191 -12.93 -4.37 -19.42
N PRO A 192 -13.12 -5.64 -19.87
CA PRO A 192 -12.01 -6.58 -20.11
C PRO A 192 -11.01 -6.11 -21.19
N GLN A 193 -11.43 -5.21 -22.09
CA GLN A 193 -10.59 -4.66 -23.16
C GLN A 193 -9.77 -3.46 -22.72
N PHE A 194 -10.02 -2.93 -21.51
CA PHE A 194 -9.26 -1.80 -20.97
C PHE A 194 -7.98 -2.30 -20.30
N ALA A 195 -6.83 -1.93 -20.84
CA ALA A 195 -5.53 -2.32 -20.29
C ALA A 195 -4.83 -1.17 -19.56
N GLN A 196 -4.79 0.03 -20.18
CA GLN A 196 -3.97 1.12 -19.62
C GLN A 196 -4.44 2.50 -20.06
N LEU A 197 -4.36 3.46 -19.13
CA LEU A 197 -4.43 4.89 -19.38
C LEU A 197 -3.33 5.57 -18.55
N GLN A 198 -2.45 6.32 -19.22
CA GLN A 198 -1.30 6.96 -18.56
C GLN A 198 -1.13 8.40 -19.03
N ARG A 199 -0.74 9.28 -18.12
CA ARG A 199 -0.24 10.62 -18.41
C ARG A 199 1.18 10.80 -17.85
N PRO A 200 1.98 11.75 -18.35
CA PRO A 200 3.25 12.08 -17.74
C PRO A 200 3.06 12.43 -16.27
N ARG A 201 3.96 11.90 -15.43
CA ARG A 201 4.01 12.30 -14.02
C ARG A 201 4.63 13.68 -13.95
N ALA A 202 4.02 14.61 -13.18
CA ALA A 202 4.71 15.85 -12.84
C ALA A 202 6.03 15.50 -12.16
N ALA A 203 7.11 16.22 -12.49
CA ALA A 203 8.36 16.08 -11.77
C ALA A 203 8.09 16.40 -10.28
N ALA A 204 8.46 15.49 -9.41
CA ALA A 204 8.37 15.69 -7.97
C ALA A 204 9.44 16.68 -7.52
#